data_545c601658e00c548ec9cf96d7aefd47
#
_entry.id   545c601658e00c548ec9cf96d7aefd47
#
_cell.length_a   1.000
_cell.length_b   1.000
_cell.length_c   1.000
_cell.angle_alpha   90.00
_cell.angle_beta   90.00
_cell.angle_gamma   90.00
#
_symmetry.space_group_name_H-M   'P 1'
#
loop_
_entity.id
_entity.type
_entity.pdbx_description
1 polymer ?
#
loop_
_entity_poly.entity_id
_entity_poly.type
_entity_poly.pdbx_seq_one_letter_code
_entity_poly.pdbx_strand_id
1 'polypeptide(L)'
;MLFGVIVVTCFLLSRSANPVKFFNPTFRQPSEGEGKVKLERILERAATADKTVIVTTLNEAWAAPNSIFDLFLESFHIGNGTTTLLKHLVVVALDCKAYDRCLAVHTHCYLLNTPGTNFSGEAFFMSPIYLRMMWRRIDFLKSLLEMGYNFIFTDTDIMWLRDPFPRFYPDGDFQIACDFFWGKPADLFNQPNGGFNFVKSNNRTVQFYKFWYESRIKYPKLHDQDVFNKIKFDPFLREIGIKVRFLSTAQFSGFCQPSKNLNRVCTMHANCCTGLHKKIHDLKVVLEAWRKFSSTPPKLRASRPISWKIPQKCRL
;
A
#
# COMPACT_ATOMS: atom_id res chain seq x y z
N MET A 1 -27.39 53.64 -47.11
CA MET A 1 -25.91 53.52 -47.05
C MET A 1 -25.42 53.44 -45.60
N LEU A 2 -25.72 52.34 -44.92
CA LEU A 2 -25.21 52.16 -43.51
C LEU A 2 -25.02 50.70 -43.14
N PHE A 3 -24.90 49.77 -44.13
CA PHE A 3 -24.67 48.32 -43.87
C PHE A 3 -23.25 47.82 -44.26
N GLY A 4 -22.40 48.73 -44.80
CA GLY A 4 -21.07 48.34 -45.32
C GLY A 4 -19.89 48.51 -44.37
N VAL A 5 -20.05 49.14 -43.20
CA VAL A 5 -18.91 49.52 -42.32
C VAL A 5 -18.70 48.54 -41.17
N ILE A 6 -19.68 47.75 -40.80
CA ILE A 6 -19.59 46.83 -39.65
C ILE A 6 -18.87 45.50 -39.98
N VAL A 7 -18.83 45.10 -41.24
CA VAL A 7 -18.20 43.79 -41.64
C VAL A 7 -16.68 43.91 -41.76
N VAL A 8 -16.12 45.10 -41.99
CA VAL A 8 -14.66 45.27 -42.15
C VAL A 8 -13.92 45.35 -40.81
N THR A 9 -14.58 45.78 -39.74
CA THR A 9 -13.96 45.90 -38.41
C THR A 9 -13.84 44.55 -37.69
N CYS A 10 -14.67 43.57 -37.99
CA CYS A 10 -14.55 42.20 -37.40
C CYS A 10 -13.44 41.36 -38.03
N PHE A 11 -13.00 41.66 -39.26
CA PHE A 11 -11.97 40.89 -39.95
C PHE A 11 -10.53 41.34 -39.61
N LEU A 12 -10.34 42.50 -39.04
CA LEU A 12 -9.02 42.99 -38.65
C LEU A 12 -8.61 42.67 -37.22
N LEU A 13 -9.52 42.19 -36.37
CA LEU A 13 -9.23 41.78 -34.98
C LEU A 13 -8.92 40.28 -34.85
N SER A 14 -9.05 39.47 -35.91
CA SER A 14 -8.77 38.01 -35.87
C SER A 14 -7.33 37.64 -36.28
N ARG A 15 -6.47 38.59 -36.61
CA ARG A 15 -5.09 38.34 -37.07
C ARG A 15 -3.97 38.60 -36.08
N SER A 16 -4.27 38.90 -34.81
CA SER A 16 -3.22 39.21 -33.82
C SER A 16 -3.37 38.41 -32.51
N ALA A 17 -3.83 37.17 -32.59
CA ALA A 17 -3.65 36.23 -31.51
C ALA A 17 -2.46 35.30 -31.85
N ASN A 18 -1.26 35.70 -31.46
CA ASN A 18 -0.16 34.74 -31.36
C ASN A 18 -0.64 33.60 -30.46
N PRO A 19 -0.55 32.32 -30.92
CA PRO A 19 -0.83 31.20 -30.03
C PRO A 19 0.20 31.27 -28.90
N VAL A 20 -0.27 31.60 -27.70
CA VAL A 20 0.50 31.38 -26.48
C VAL A 20 0.88 29.91 -26.52
N LYS A 21 2.14 29.61 -26.83
CA LYS A 21 2.69 28.30 -26.65
C LYS A 21 2.59 28.01 -25.14
N PHE A 22 1.57 27.29 -24.75
CA PHE A 22 1.58 26.62 -23.45
C PHE A 22 2.84 25.75 -23.47
N PHE A 23 3.86 26.19 -22.77
CA PHE A 23 4.95 25.34 -22.35
C PHE A 23 4.33 24.27 -21.47
N ASN A 24 3.97 23.13 -22.06
CA ASN A 24 3.90 21.89 -21.31
C ASN A 24 5.34 21.64 -20.84
N PRO A 25 5.63 21.76 -19.54
CA PRO A 25 6.92 21.31 -19.06
C PRO A 25 6.97 19.82 -19.39
N THR A 26 7.76 19.46 -20.41
CA THR A 26 8.11 18.07 -20.66
C THR A 26 8.68 17.54 -19.35
N PHE A 27 7.90 16.72 -18.65
CA PHE A 27 8.30 16.09 -17.39
C PHE A 27 9.52 15.23 -17.72
N ARG A 28 10.72 15.80 -17.51
CA ARG A 28 11.99 15.09 -17.71
C ARG A 28 12.03 14.01 -16.65
N GLN A 29 11.94 12.77 -17.08
CA GLN A 29 12.11 11.65 -16.17
C GLN A 29 13.51 11.75 -15.53
N PRO A 30 13.60 11.73 -14.19
CA PRO A 30 14.88 11.77 -13.52
C PRO A 30 15.72 10.54 -13.92
N SER A 31 17.03 10.75 -14.03
CA SER A 31 17.96 9.63 -14.21
C SER A 31 17.87 8.66 -13.03
N GLU A 32 18.31 7.42 -13.21
CA GLU A 32 18.26 6.41 -12.15
C GLU A 32 18.99 6.89 -10.88
N GLY A 33 20.13 7.57 -11.04
CA GLY A 33 20.88 8.18 -9.93
C GLY A 33 20.11 9.30 -9.22
N GLU A 34 19.45 10.20 -9.96
CA GLU A 34 18.62 11.26 -9.38
C GLU A 34 17.41 10.68 -8.63
N GLY A 35 16.80 9.62 -9.18
CA GLY A 35 15.71 8.90 -8.53
C GLY A 35 16.13 8.29 -7.19
N LYS A 36 17.30 7.68 -7.12
CA LYS A 36 17.85 7.09 -5.89
C LYS A 36 18.12 8.15 -4.82
N VAL A 37 18.79 9.25 -5.15
CA VAL A 37 19.06 10.36 -4.22
C VAL A 37 17.75 10.97 -3.70
N LYS A 38 16.72 11.10 -4.54
CA LYS A 38 15.40 11.57 -4.12
C LYS A 38 14.74 10.61 -3.13
N LEU A 39 14.80 9.30 -3.38
CA LEU A 39 14.27 8.28 -2.49
C LEU A 39 14.97 8.32 -1.13
N GLU A 40 16.29 8.36 -1.09
CA GLU A 40 17.10 8.44 0.14
C GLU A 40 16.64 9.61 1.03
N ARG A 41 16.50 10.81 0.45
CA ARG A 41 16.03 12.01 1.19
C ARG A 41 14.61 11.84 1.76
N ILE A 42 13.73 11.16 1.04
CA ILE A 42 12.36 10.89 1.51
C ILE A 42 12.41 9.91 2.67
N LEU A 43 13.17 8.83 2.53
CA LEU A 43 13.32 7.81 3.56
C LEU A 43 13.94 8.39 4.86
N GLU A 44 14.98 9.21 4.75
CA GLU A 44 15.60 9.89 5.90
C GLU A 44 14.60 10.75 6.68
N ARG A 45 13.72 11.47 5.98
CA ARG A 45 12.70 12.33 6.61
C ARG A 45 11.55 11.55 7.21
N ALA A 46 11.19 10.42 6.61
CA ALA A 46 10.07 9.59 7.05
C ALA A 46 10.47 8.57 8.13
N ALA A 47 11.74 8.19 8.22
CA ALA A 47 12.18 7.11 9.10
C ALA A 47 11.99 7.43 10.58
N THR A 48 11.69 6.38 11.35
CA THR A 48 11.80 6.38 12.82
C THR A 48 13.28 6.38 13.25
N ALA A 49 13.54 6.51 14.55
CA ALA A 49 14.91 6.48 15.09
C ALA A 49 15.66 5.16 14.79
N ASP A 50 14.94 4.04 14.68
CA ASP A 50 15.48 2.71 14.31
C ASP A 50 15.44 2.45 12.80
N LYS A 51 15.32 3.51 11.99
CA LYS A 51 15.25 3.46 10.51
C LYS A 51 14.08 2.63 9.96
N THR A 52 12.93 2.63 10.64
CA THR A 52 11.71 2.02 10.12
C THR A 52 10.85 3.04 9.36
N VAL A 53 10.37 2.68 8.18
CA VAL A 53 9.39 3.45 7.38
C VAL A 53 8.15 2.61 7.14
N ILE A 54 6.99 3.26 6.98
CA ILE A 54 5.75 2.61 6.50
C ILE A 54 5.67 2.89 5.01
N VAL A 55 5.44 1.86 4.19
CA VAL A 55 5.46 1.97 2.73
C VAL A 55 4.16 1.42 2.17
N THR A 56 3.56 2.19 1.27
CA THR A 56 2.44 1.71 0.45
C THR A 56 2.69 2.00 -1.02
N THR A 57 2.08 1.23 -1.91
CA THR A 57 2.08 1.50 -3.36
C THR A 57 0.72 2.04 -3.78
N LEU A 58 0.72 3.01 -4.70
CA LEU A 58 -0.48 3.70 -5.15
C LEU A 58 -0.45 3.90 -6.66
N ASN A 59 -1.57 3.58 -7.34
CA ASN A 59 -1.78 3.93 -8.74
C ASN A 59 -2.99 4.85 -8.92
N GLU A 60 -3.16 5.43 -10.11
CA GLU A 60 -4.26 6.36 -10.42
C GLU A 60 -5.63 5.81 -10.06
N ALA A 61 -5.92 4.54 -10.39
CA ALA A 61 -7.23 3.95 -10.13
C ALA A 61 -7.59 3.93 -8.63
N TRP A 62 -6.61 3.77 -7.75
CA TRP A 62 -6.80 3.74 -6.30
C TRP A 62 -6.61 5.11 -5.64
N ALA A 63 -5.97 6.05 -6.35
CA ALA A 63 -5.71 7.41 -5.90
C ALA A 63 -6.87 8.38 -6.13
N ALA A 64 -7.89 8.00 -6.92
CA ALA A 64 -9.01 8.86 -7.25
C ALA A 64 -9.68 9.43 -5.99
N PRO A 65 -10.21 10.67 -6.01
CA PRO A 65 -10.96 11.25 -4.89
C PRO A 65 -12.11 10.34 -4.45
N ASN A 66 -12.31 10.21 -3.13
CA ASN A 66 -13.28 9.32 -2.49
C ASN A 66 -13.05 7.80 -2.75
N SER A 67 -11.86 7.43 -3.21
CA SER A 67 -11.44 6.05 -3.43
C SER A 67 -10.70 5.47 -2.20
N ILE A 68 -10.02 4.34 -2.39
CA ILE A 68 -9.36 3.59 -1.32
C ILE A 68 -8.30 4.41 -0.60
N PHE A 69 -7.53 5.24 -1.32
CA PHE A 69 -6.46 6.02 -0.70
C PHE A 69 -7.00 7.02 0.35
N ASP A 70 -8.14 7.64 0.10
CA ASP A 70 -8.75 8.53 1.08
C ASP A 70 -9.22 7.77 2.33
N LEU A 71 -9.81 6.59 2.16
CA LEU A 71 -10.20 5.73 3.29
C LEU A 71 -8.98 5.22 4.07
N PHE A 72 -7.89 4.92 3.37
CA PHE A 72 -6.62 4.53 3.98
C PHE A 72 -6.07 5.64 4.87
N LEU A 73 -5.94 6.86 4.37
CA LEU A 73 -5.49 8.01 5.15
C LEU A 73 -6.45 8.33 6.31
N GLU A 74 -7.75 8.28 6.06
CA GLU A 74 -8.76 8.46 7.09
C GLU A 74 -8.61 7.45 8.24
N SER A 75 -8.30 6.20 7.93
CA SER A 75 -8.12 5.17 8.95
C SER A 75 -7.04 5.51 9.96
N PHE A 76 -5.93 6.15 9.53
CA PHE A 76 -4.89 6.64 10.43
C PHE A 76 -5.39 7.77 11.36
N HIS A 77 -6.25 8.66 10.84
CA HIS A 77 -6.76 9.79 11.63
C HIS A 77 -7.75 9.34 12.71
N ILE A 78 -8.59 8.35 12.43
CA ILE A 78 -9.58 7.85 13.39
C ILE A 78 -9.08 6.68 14.24
N GLY A 79 -7.94 6.11 13.88
CA GLY A 79 -7.34 4.99 14.61
C GLY A 79 -6.71 5.42 15.94
N ASN A 80 -6.57 4.47 16.83
CA ASN A 80 -5.99 4.70 18.15
C ASN A 80 -4.46 4.63 18.10
N GLY A 81 -3.79 5.77 18.26
CA GLY A 81 -2.33 5.89 18.20
C GLY A 81 -1.73 5.83 16.80
N THR A 82 -2.55 5.94 15.74
CA THR A 82 -2.09 5.80 14.35
C THR A 82 -1.83 7.13 13.64
N THR A 83 -2.43 8.23 14.08
CA THR A 83 -2.27 9.56 13.42
C THR A 83 -0.81 9.99 13.33
N THR A 84 -0.03 9.79 14.39
CA THR A 84 1.40 10.13 14.41
C THR A 84 2.24 9.27 13.48
N LEU A 85 1.73 8.09 13.08
CA LEU A 85 2.43 7.19 12.15
C LEU A 85 2.41 7.69 10.71
N LEU A 86 1.50 8.61 10.35
CA LEU A 86 1.46 9.23 9.03
C LEU A 86 2.76 9.94 8.65
N LYS A 87 3.49 10.50 9.62
CA LYS A 87 4.82 11.10 9.37
C LYS A 87 5.86 10.09 8.90
N HIS A 88 5.63 8.81 9.13
CA HIS A 88 6.50 7.70 8.72
C HIS A 88 6.01 6.97 7.45
N LEU A 89 4.85 7.39 6.91
CA LEU A 89 4.29 6.81 5.70
C LEU A 89 4.97 7.38 4.46
N VAL A 90 5.51 6.52 3.62
CA VAL A 90 6.02 6.82 2.28
C VAL A 90 5.08 6.20 1.25
N VAL A 91 4.47 7.05 0.44
CA VAL A 91 3.59 6.62 -0.66
C VAL A 91 4.38 6.51 -1.94
N VAL A 92 4.49 5.29 -2.47
CA VAL A 92 5.18 4.98 -3.70
C VAL A 92 4.17 4.98 -4.84
N ALA A 93 4.09 6.09 -5.55
CA ALA A 93 3.21 6.23 -6.70
C ALA A 93 3.80 5.50 -7.92
N LEU A 94 2.96 4.71 -8.59
CA LEU A 94 3.34 3.90 -9.75
C LEU A 94 3.10 4.62 -11.09
N ASP A 95 2.47 5.79 -11.04
CA ASP A 95 2.20 6.69 -12.18
C ASP A 95 2.14 8.16 -11.74
N CYS A 96 2.16 9.07 -12.70
CA CYS A 96 2.21 10.51 -12.43
C CYS A 96 0.95 11.03 -11.74
N LYS A 97 -0.24 10.56 -12.10
CA LYS A 97 -1.48 11.06 -11.49
C LYS A 97 -1.62 10.62 -10.03
N ALA A 98 -1.22 9.38 -9.70
CA ALA A 98 -1.11 8.94 -8.33
C ALA A 98 -0.08 9.75 -7.55
N TYR A 99 1.04 10.13 -8.18
CA TYR A 99 2.06 10.97 -7.58
C TYR A 99 1.53 12.39 -7.27
N ASP A 100 0.86 13.03 -8.25
CA ASP A 100 0.26 14.36 -8.07
C ASP A 100 -0.81 14.33 -6.97
N ARG A 101 -1.64 13.28 -6.96
CA ARG A 101 -2.66 13.07 -5.90
C ARG A 101 -2.01 12.90 -4.53
N CYS A 102 -0.92 12.13 -4.45
CA CYS A 102 -0.18 11.97 -3.21
C CYS A 102 0.34 13.32 -2.71
N LEU A 103 1.01 14.10 -3.55
CA LEU A 103 1.54 15.42 -3.19
C LEU A 103 0.47 16.41 -2.71
N ALA A 104 -0.77 16.27 -3.19
CA ALA A 104 -1.88 17.12 -2.77
C ALA A 104 -2.37 16.80 -1.33
N VAL A 105 -2.12 15.61 -0.79
CA VAL A 105 -2.70 15.15 0.48
C VAL A 105 -1.70 14.56 1.46
N HIS A 106 -0.44 14.36 1.05
CA HIS A 106 0.60 13.72 1.87
C HIS A 106 1.98 14.30 1.55
N THR A 107 2.93 14.17 2.48
CA THR A 107 4.26 14.83 2.39
C THR A 107 5.34 13.93 1.78
N HIS A 108 5.31 12.63 2.03
CA HIS A 108 6.37 11.70 1.62
C HIS A 108 5.92 10.87 0.43
N CYS A 109 6.02 11.45 -0.76
CA CYS A 109 5.61 10.83 -2.02
C CYS A 109 6.83 10.55 -2.90
N TYR A 110 6.94 9.32 -3.38
CA TYR A 110 7.98 8.90 -4.32
C TYR A 110 7.35 8.36 -5.61
N LEU A 111 7.79 8.85 -6.77
CA LEU A 111 7.38 8.31 -8.07
C LEU A 111 8.30 7.17 -8.48
N LEU A 112 7.79 5.95 -8.47
CA LEU A 112 8.51 4.76 -8.93
C LEU A 112 8.29 4.57 -10.43
N ASN A 113 9.19 5.13 -11.21
CA ASN A 113 9.14 4.94 -12.66
C ASN A 113 9.46 3.49 -13.05
N THR A 114 8.66 2.95 -13.98
CA THR A 114 8.88 1.63 -14.56
C THR A 114 8.85 1.77 -16.09
N PRO A 115 10.01 1.85 -16.74
CA PRO A 115 10.09 2.05 -18.20
C PRO A 115 9.26 1.02 -18.96
N GLY A 116 8.51 1.49 -19.96
CA GLY A 116 7.70 0.62 -20.82
C GLY A 116 6.48 -0.02 -20.17
N THR A 117 6.09 0.42 -18.95
CA THR A 117 4.93 -0.14 -18.25
C THR A 117 4.04 0.98 -17.71
N ASN A 118 2.74 0.90 -17.99
CA ASN A 118 1.73 1.79 -17.44
C ASN A 118 0.92 1.04 -16.37
N PHE A 119 0.96 1.52 -15.12
CA PHE A 119 0.23 0.95 -13.98
C PHE A 119 -1.00 1.76 -13.57
N SER A 120 -1.40 2.80 -14.33
CA SER A 120 -2.46 3.74 -13.91
C SER A 120 -3.85 3.11 -13.81
N GLY A 121 -4.15 2.08 -14.61
CA GLY A 121 -5.45 1.41 -14.62
C GLY A 121 -5.68 0.46 -13.44
N GLU A 122 -6.95 0.07 -13.22
CA GLU A 122 -7.26 -1.04 -12.31
C GLU A 122 -6.63 -2.33 -12.84
N ALA A 123 -5.68 -2.89 -12.09
CA ALA A 123 -5.04 -4.15 -12.43
C ALA A 123 -5.88 -5.31 -11.89
N PHE A 124 -6.54 -6.04 -12.79
CA PHE A 124 -7.29 -7.23 -12.40
C PHE A 124 -6.36 -8.31 -11.86
N PHE A 125 -6.80 -8.94 -10.78
CA PHE A 125 -6.05 -10.00 -10.12
C PHE A 125 -5.55 -11.06 -11.11
N MET A 126 -4.28 -11.44 -11.01
CA MET A 126 -3.56 -12.38 -11.88
C MET A 126 -3.40 -11.95 -13.35
N SER A 127 -3.82 -10.75 -13.75
CA SER A 127 -3.50 -10.23 -15.08
C SER A 127 -2.00 -10.00 -15.26
N PRO A 128 -1.46 -9.99 -16.50
CA PRO A 128 -0.04 -9.74 -16.73
C PRO A 128 0.47 -8.42 -16.15
N ILE A 129 -0.38 -7.38 -16.14
CA ILE A 129 -0.03 -6.07 -15.56
C ILE A 129 0.00 -6.15 -14.03
N TYR A 130 -0.94 -6.88 -13.42
CA TYR A 130 -0.96 -7.14 -11.98
C TYR A 130 0.31 -7.87 -11.54
N LEU A 131 0.67 -8.96 -12.23
CA LEU A 131 1.89 -9.72 -11.92
C LEU A 131 3.15 -8.85 -12.01
N ARG A 132 3.28 -8.01 -13.04
CA ARG A 132 4.39 -7.07 -13.17
C ARG A 132 4.43 -6.06 -12.01
N MET A 133 3.28 -5.55 -11.61
CA MET A 133 3.16 -4.61 -10.49
C MET A 133 3.60 -5.25 -9.18
N MET A 134 3.17 -6.48 -8.90
CA MET A 134 3.56 -7.21 -7.69
C MET A 134 5.07 -7.48 -7.65
N TRP A 135 5.67 -7.91 -8.76
CA TRP A 135 7.11 -8.16 -8.81
C TRP A 135 7.95 -6.88 -8.77
N ARG A 136 7.44 -5.77 -9.34
CA ARG A 136 8.08 -4.46 -9.21
C ARG A 136 8.08 -3.96 -7.77
N ARG A 137 7.01 -4.25 -7.02
CA ARG A 137 6.91 -4.00 -5.59
C ARG A 137 7.99 -4.75 -4.80
N ILE A 138 8.14 -6.05 -5.01
CA ILE A 138 9.17 -6.86 -4.31
C ILE A 138 10.59 -6.34 -4.61
N ASP A 139 10.89 -6.01 -5.86
CA ASP A 139 12.19 -5.44 -6.24
C ASP A 139 12.45 -4.09 -5.57
N PHE A 140 11.44 -3.22 -5.52
CA PHE A 140 11.52 -1.95 -4.80
C PHE A 140 11.74 -2.15 -3.30
N LEU A 141 10.97 -3.02 -2.64
CA LEU A 141 11.13 -3.30 -1.21
C LEU A 141 12.50 -3.91 -0.89
N LYS A 142 13.05 -4.75 -1.77
CA LYS A 142 14.43 -5.23 -1.67
C LYS A 142 15.42 -4.06 -1.60
N SER A 143 15.25 -3.05 -2.48
CA SER A 143 16.16 -1.89 -2.50
C SER A 143 16.14 -1.10 -1.19
N LEU A 144 15.02 -1.03 -0.47
CA LEU A 144 14.95 -0.40 0.85
C LEU A 144 15.79 -1.15 1.89
N LEU A 145 15.75 -2.49 1.86
CA LEU A 145 16.59 -3.31 2.74
C LEU A 145 18.07 -3.14 2.43
N GLU A 146 18.46 -3.08 1.15
CA GLU A 146 19.82 -2.81 0.70
C GLU A 146 20.32 -1.43 1.14
N MET A 147 19.42 -0.45 1.28
CA MET A 147 19.70 0.90 1.80
C MET A 147 19.72 0.95 3.34
N GLY A 148 19.47 -0.17 4.03
CA GLY A 148 19.51 -0.27 5.49
C GLY A 148 18.25 0.18 6.21
N TYR A 149 17.10 0.29 5.54
CA TYR A 149 15.83 0.65 6.15
C TYR A 149 14.98 -0.57 6.48
N ASN A 150 14.50 -0.62 7.72
CA ASN A 150 13.38 -1.47 8.07
C ASN A 150 12.12 -0.91 7.44
N PHE A 151 11.14 -1.75 7.12
CA PHE A 151 9.88 -1.23 6.65
C PHE A 151 8.67 -2.03 7.13
N ILE A 152 7.53 -1.36 7.25
CA ILE A 152 6.20 -1.97 7.23
C ILE A 152 5.63 -1.71 5.84
N PHE A 153 5.49 -2.76 5.03
CA PHE A 153 4.70 -2.65 3.82
C PHE A 153 3.22 -2.84 4.15
N THR A 154 2.37 -2.02 3.56
CA THR A 154 0.91 -2.10 3.70
C THR A 154 0.23 -1.78 2.37
N ASP A 155 -0.69 -2.64 1.93
CA ASP A 155 -1.58 -2.28 0.82
C ASP A 155 -2.50 -1.12 1.24
N THR A 156 -2.93 -0.30 0.28
CA THR A 156 -3.83 0.85 0.55
C THR A 156 -5.25 0.43 0.92
N ASP A 157 -5.65 -0.82 0.72
CA ASP A 157 -6.92 -1.37 1.19
C ASP A 157 -6.85 -2.01 2.59
N ILE A 158 -5.84 -1.62 3.37
CA ILE A 158 -5.68 -2.00 4.77
C ILE A 158 -5.95 -0.80 5.67
N MET A 159 -7.03 -0.86 6.45
CA MET A 159 -7.36 0.18 7.40
C MET A 159 -6.52 0.05 8.68
N TRP A 160 -5.90 1.14 9.12
CA TRP A 160 -5.08 1.23 10.31
C TRP A 160 -5.91 1.73 11.50
N LEU A 161 -6.33 0.82 12.35
CA LEU A 161 -7.28 1.07 13.44
C LEU A 161 -6.61 1.23 14.79
N ARG A 162 -5.42 0.66 14.97
CA ARG A 162 -4.61 0.78 16.18
C ARG A 162 -3.14 0.62 15.84
N ASP A 163 -2.26 1.29 16.61
CA ASP A 163 -0.82 1.15 16.46
C ASP A 163 -0.40 -0.34 16.51
N PRO A 164 0.20 -0.87 15.41
CA PRO A 164 0.61 -2.26 15.32
C PRO A 164 2.00 -2.53 15.94
N PHE A 165 2.83 -1.52 16.16
CA PHE A 165 4.23 -1.69 16.59
C PHE A 165 4.38 -2.56 17.85
N PRO A 166 3.55 -2.42 18.91
CA PRO A 166 3.64 -3.27 20.10
C PRO A 166 3.22 -4.73 19.85
N ARG A 167 2.81 -5.09 18.65
CA ARG A 167 2.33 -6.44 18.28
C ARG A 167 3.30 -7.23 17.43
N PHE A 168 4.38 -6.61 16.98
CA PHE A 168 5.42 -7.32 16.26
C PHE A 168 6.27 -8.18 17.20
N TYR A 169 6.71 -9.32 16.69
CA TYR A 169 7.59 -10.23 17.41
C TYR A 169 9.03 -9.67 17.43
N PRO A 170 9.64 -9.49 18.61
CA PRO A 170 11.00 -8.92 18.71
C PRO A 170 12.06 -9.74 17.96
N ASP A 171 11.87 -11.06 17.87
CA ASP A 171 12.79 -12.00 17.24
C ASP A 171 12.53 -12.24 15.76
N GLY A 172 11.47 -11.63 15.17
CA GLY A 172 11.13 -11.78 13.75
C GLY A 172 12.00 -10.89 12.86
N ASP A 173 12.63 -11.46 11.84
CA ASP A 173 13.29 -10.71 10.75
C ASP A 173 12.28 -10.28 9.68
N PHE A 174 11.39 -11.21 9.30
CA PHE A 174 10.31 -11.04 8.34
C PHE A 174 9.00 -11.49 8.97
N GLN A 175 8.06 -10.57 9.11
CA GLN A 175 6.77 -10.80 9.76
C GLN A 175 5.66 -10.46 8.78
N ILE A 176 4.74 -11.40 8.54
CA ILE A 176 3.74 -11.27 7.48
C ILE A 176 2.33 -11.56 8.02
N ALA A 177 1.35 -10.75 7.61
CA ALA A 177 -0.07 -11.01 7.89
C ALA A 177 -0.54 -12.28 7.19
N CYS A 178 -1.71 -12.78 7.57
CA CYS A 178 -2.28 -14.01 7.05
C CYS A 178 -3.67 -13.80 6.47
N ASP A 179 -3.99 -14.53 5.40
CA ASP A 179 -5.36 -14.82 5.01
C ASP A 179 -6.01 -15.74 6.06
N PHE A 180 -5.27 -16.78 6.47
CA PHE A 180 -5.68 -17.68 7.56
C PHE A 180 -4.51 -17.98 8.49
N PHE A 181 -4.72 -17.76 9.79
CA PHE A 181 -3.76 -17.99 10.86
C PHE A 181 -4.19 -19.15 11.76
N TRP A 182 -3.30 -20.13 11.93
CA TRP A 182 -3.58 -21.39 12.66
C TRP A 182 -3.08 -21.39 14.11
N GLY A 183 -2.80 -20.23 14.67
CA GLY A 183 -2.50 -20.07 16.10
C GLY A 183 -1.02 -20.08 16.49
N LYS A 184 -0.11 -20.54 15.63
CA LYS A 184 1.33 -20.60 15.91
C LYS A 184 2.12 -19.67 14.98
N PRO A 185 2.79 -18.62 15.51
CA PRO A 185 3.49 -17.63 14.68
C PRO A 185 4.66 -18.16 13.83
N ALA A 186 5.24 -19.31 14.22
CA ALA A 186 6.35 -19.90 13.47
C ALA A 186 5.91 -21.04 12.54
N ASP A 187 4.62 -21.35 12.49
CA ASP A 187 4.10 -22.46 11.70
C ASP A 187 4.03 -22.08 10.22
N LEU A 188 4.82 -22.74 9.39
CA LEU A 188 4.88 -22.52 7.94
C LEU A 188 3.58 -22.93 7.21
N PHE A 189 2.66 -23.65 7.86
CA PHE A 189 1.34 -23.97 7.28
C PHE A 189 0.35 -22.79 7.36
N ASN A 190 0.65 -21.72 8.11
CA ASN A 190 -0.13 -20.49 8.00
C ASN A 190 -0.21 -20.05 6.54
N GLN A 191 -1.33 -19.44 6.18
CA GLN A 191 -1.56 -18.89 4.83
C GLN A 191 -1.25 -17.40 4.84
N PRO A 192 -0.05 -16.98 4.40
CA PRO A 192 0.35 -15.58 4.40
C PRO A 192 -0.45 -14.74 3.40
N ASN A 193 -0.51 -13.46 3.70
CA ASN A 193 -1.01 -12.42 2.79
C ASN A 193 0.06 -11.35 2.59
N GLY A 194 0.46 -11.14 1.33
CA GLY A 194 1.54 -10.21 0.94
C GLY A 194 1.23 -8.73 1.13
N GLY A 195 -0.02 -8.37 1.46
CA GLY A 195 -0.46 -6.98 1.60
C GLY A 195 0.02 -6.29 2.88
N PHE A 196 0.47 -7.03 3.90
CA PHE A 196 1.02 -6.44 5.12
C PHE A 196 2.20 -7.26 5.64
N ASN A 197 3.36 -6.63 5.75
CA ASN A 197 4.53 -7.25 6.36
C ASN A 197 5.43 -6.21 7.03
N PHE A 198 6.08 -6.62 8.14
CA PHE A 198 7.14 -5.88 8.79
C PHE A 198 8.47 -6.61 8.58
N VAL A 199 9.48 -5.90 8.10
CA VAL A 199 10.78 -6.47 7.73
C VAL A 199 11.90 -5.63 8.33
N LYS A 200 12.80 -6.30 9.05
CA LYS A 200 14.04 -5.69 9.53
C LYS A 200 15.12 -5.78 8.46
N SER A 201 15.82 -4.69 8.20
CA SER A 201 16.95 -4.71 7.28
C SER A 201 18.16 -5.39 7.94
N ASN A 202 18.57 -6.50 7.38
CA ASN A 202 19.79 -7.22 7.71
C ASN A 202 20.17 -8.14 6.54
N ASN A 203 21.35 -8.76 6.61
CA ASN A 203 21.86 -9.60 5.53
C ASN A 203 20.91 -10.76 5.16
N ARG A 204 20.22 -11.35 6.16
CA ARG A 204 19.27 -12.46 5.92
C ARG A 204 18.06 -11.99 5.11
N THR A 205 17.49 -10.85 5.44
CA THR A 205 16.31 -10.32 4.74
C THR A 205 16.65 -9.80 3.34
N VAL A 206 17.83 -9.22 3.13
CA VAL A 206 18.33 -8.84 1.79
C VAL A 206 18.47 -10.09 0.91
N GLN A 207 19.13 -11.14 1.41
CA GLN A 207 19.27 -12.41 0.69
C GLN A 207 17.90 -13.06 0.42
N PHE A 208 17.00 -13.04 1.40
CA PHE A 208 15.64 -13.58 1.25
C PHE A 208 14.85 -12.83 0.16
N TYR A 209 14.83 -11.50 0.15
CA TYR A 209 14.10 -10.73 -0.86
C TYR A 209 14.70 -10.90 -2.26
N LYS A 210 16.03 -11.07 -2.37
CA LYS A 210 16.68 -11.44 -3.62
C LYS A 210 16.20 -12.81 -4.10
N PHE A 211 16.26 -13.82 -3.23
CA PHE A 211 15.79 -15.18 -3.54
C PHE A 211 14.30 -15.21 -3.92
N TRP A 212 13.46 -14.48 -3.19
CA TRP A 212 12.03 -14.37 -3.48
C TRP A 212 11.79 -13.76 -4.86
N TYR A 213 12.46 -12.63 -5.16
CA TYR A 213 12.35 -11.97 -6.45
C TYR A 213 12.83 -12.85 -7.60
N GLU A 214 13.94 -13.58 -7.45
CA GLU A 214 14.49 -14.49 -8.45
C GLU A 214 13.60 -15.72 -8.66
N SER A 215 12.91 -16.18 -7.63
CA SER A 215 11.99 -17.33 -7.68
C SER A 215 10.83 -17.14 -8.66
N ARG A 216 10.51 -15.89 -9.07
CA ARG A 216 9.53 -15.61 -10.13
C ARG A 216 9.86 -16.28 -11.47
N ILE A 217 11.15 -16.52 -11.74
CA ILE A 217 11.61 -17.20 -12.95
C ILE A 217 11.17 -18.65 -12.94
N LYS A 218 11.25 -19.30 -11.80
CA LYS A 218 10.78 -20.69 -11.60
C LYS A 218 9.24 -20.78 -11.63
N TYR A 219 8.55 -19.69 -11.24
CA TYR A 219 7.09 -19.65 -11.12
C TYR A 219 6.49 -18.47 -11.90
N PRO A 220 6.61 -18.42 -13.26
CA PRO A 220 6.38 -17.20 -14.05
C PRO A 220 4.91 -16.73 -14.09
N LYS A 221 3.94 -17.59 -13.72
CA LYS A 221 2.50 -17.26 -13.73
C LYS A 221 1.94 -16.99 -12.34
N LEU A 222 2.77 -17.02 -11.31
CA LEU A 222 2.36 -16.78 -9.94
C LEU A 222 2.74 -15.37 -9.49
N HIS A 223 1.90 -14.78 -8.65
CA HIS A 223 2.24 -13.52 -7.99
C HIS A 223 3.12 -13.76 -6.76
N ASP A 224 3.60 -12.71 -6.17
CA ASP A 224 4.58 -12.73 -5.07
C ASP A 224 4.12 -13.58 -3.85
N GLN A 225 2.85 -13.47 -3.42
CA GLN A 225 2.30 -14.25 -2.32
C GLN A 225 2.28 -15.75 -2.62
N ASP A 226 1.85 -16.14 -3.84
CA ASP A 226 1.84 -17.55 -4.24
C ASP A 226 3.25 -18.13 -4.28
N VAL A 227 4.20 -17.35 -4.82
CA VAL A 227 5.61 -17.76 -4.83
C VAL A 227 6.15 -17.88 -3.42
N PHE A 228 5.84 -16.93 -2.51
CA PHE A 228 6.24 -17.05 -1.12
C PHE A 228 5.66 -18.32 -0.47
N ASN A 229 4.40 -18.68 -0.77
CA ASN A 229 3.80 -19.93 -0.30
C ASN A 229 4.55 -21.19 -0.76
N LYS A 230 5.24 -21.14 -1.91
CA LYS A 230 6.10 -22.24 -2.39
C LYS A 230 7.46 -22.24 -1.70
N ILE A 231 8.11 -21.09 -1.65
CA ILE A 231 9.49 -20.98 -1.18
C ILE A 231 9.66 -20.93 0.34
N LYS A 232 8.60 -20.68 1.12
CA LYS A 232 8.68 -20.66 2.59
C LYS A 232 9.12 -22.00 3.20
N PHE A 233 9.03 -23.09 2.45
CA PHE A 233 9.52 -24.42 2.83
C PHE A 233 10.92 -24.75 2.26
N ASP A 234 11.49 -23.85 1.44
CA ASP A 234 12.78 -24.06 0.80
C ASP A 234 13.91 -24.13 1.86
N PRO A 235 14.84 -25.10 1.75
CA PRO A 235 15.99 -25.21 2.64
C PRO A 235 16.81 -23.94 2.75
N PHE A 236 16.89 -23.12 1.70
CA PHE A 236 17.62 -21.86 1.67
C PHE A 236 17.22 -20.91 2.82
N LEU A 237 15.94 -20.84 3.19
CA LEU A 237 15.50 -20.00 4.31
C LEU A 237 16.11 -20.44 5.65
N ARG A 238 16.31 -21.74 5.83
CA ARG A 238 16.99 -22.30 7.02
C ARG A 238 18.49 -22.03 6.97
N GLU A 239 19.10 -22.17 5.81
CA GLU A 239 20.53 -21.93 5.59
C GLU A 239 20.92 -20.48 5.92
N ILE A 240 20.15 -19.49 5.44
CA ILE A 240 20.39 -18.08 5.78
C ILE A 240 19.94 -17.72 7.21
N GLY A 241 19.25 -18.63 7.91
CA GLY A 241 18.82 -18.46 9.30
C GLY A 241 17.74 -17.39 9.52
N ILE A 242 16.92 -17.07 8.50
CA ILE A 242 15.88 -16.04 8.60
C ILE A 242 14.78 -16.46 9.58
N LYS A 243 14.38 -15.53 10.45
CA LYS A 243 13.27 -15.73 11.39
C LYS A 243 11.97 -15.20 10.80
N VAL A 244 11.18 -16.10 10.22
CA VAL A 244 9.83 -15.79 9.70
C VAL A 244 8.82 -15.87 10.84
N ARG A 245 7.92 -14.88 10.94
CA ARG A 245 6.78 -14.87 11.88
C ARG A 245 5.49 -14.53 11.14
N PHE A 246 4.46 -15.31 11.38
CA PHE A 246 3.13 -15.07 10.86
C PHE A 246 2.32 -14.28 11.88
N LEU A 247 1.74 -13.16 11.45
CA LEU A 247 0.98 -12.26 12.31
C LEU A 247 -0.45 -12.78 12.48
N SER A 248 -0.92 -12.77 13.74
CA SER A 248 -2.24 -13.29 14.08
C SER A 248 -3.36 -12.43 13.49
N THR A 249 -4.32 -13.06 12.81
CA THR A 249 -5.54 -12.43 12.28
C THR A 249 -6.45 -11.83 13.36
N ALA A 250 -6.24 -12.19 14.64
CA ALA A 250 -6.90 -11.51 15.75
C ALA A 250 -6.45 -10.04 15.91
N GLN A 251 -5.27 -9.68 15.42
CA GLN A 251 -4.68 -8.34 15.47
C GLN A 251 -4.52 -7.75 14.07
N PHE A 252 -4.00 -8.52 13.14
CA PHE A 252 -3.83 -8.16 11.72
C PHE A 252 -4.94 -8.83 10.91
N SER A 253 -6.13 -8.25 11.03
CA SER A 253 -7.36 -8.84 10.55
C SER A 253 -7.56 -8.62 9.06
N GLY A 254 -8.36 -9.48 8.43
CA GLY A 254 -8.78 -9.33 7.05
C GLY A 254 -10.14 -10.00 6.80
N PHE A 255 -10.71 -9.77 5.62
CA PHE A 255 -12.02 -10.31 5.26
C PHE A 255 -12.00 -11.83 5.07
N CYS A 256 -10.83 -12.44 4.82
CA CYS A 256 -10.69 -13.90 4.80
C CYS A 256 -10.94 -14.52 6.17
N GLN A 257 -10.40 -13.93 7.23
CA GLN A 257 -10.53 -14.38 8.62
C GLN A 257 -10.71 -13.17 9.55
N PRO A 258 -11.93 -12.60 9.62
CA PRO A 258 -12.18 -11.41 10.43
C PRO A 258 -12.02 -11.67 11.92
N SER A 259 -11.29 -10.77 12.60
CA SER A 259 -11.17 -10.81 14.05
C SER A 259 -12.52 -10.62 14.73
N LYS A 260 -12.80 -11.45 15.72
CA LYS A 260 -14.03 -11.34 16.52
C LYS A 260 -13.95 -10.28 17.65
N ASN A 261 -12.77 -9.71 17.89
CA ASN A 261 -12.54 -8.81 19.04
C ASN A 261 -11.91 -7.48 18.62
N LEU A 262 -12.75 -6.45 18.48
CA LEU A 262 -12.31 -5.10 18.11
C LEU A 262 -11.33 -4.47 19.11
N ASN A 263 -11.28 -4.92 20.36
CA ASN A 263 -10.27 -4.45 21.33
C ASN A 263 -8.84 -4.87 20.98
N ARG A 264 -8.68 -5.90 20.13
CA ARG A 264 -7.37 -6.45 19.75
C ARG A 264 -6.92 -6.03 18.35
N VAL A 265 -7.85 -5.68 17.47
CA VAL A 265 -7.57 -5.38 16.06
C VAL A 265 -6.66 -4.16 15.92
N CYS A 266 -5.59 -4.30 15.16
CA CYS A 266 -4.71 -3.22 14.75
C CYS A 266 -4.99 -2.80 13.30
N THR A 267 -5.14 -3.76 12.40
CA THR A 267 -5.42 -3.50 10.98
C THR A 267 -6.59 -4.35 10.47
N MET A 268 -7.26 -3.87 9.41
CA MET A 268 -8.31 -4.62 8.71
C MET A 268 -8.08 -4.54 7.21
N HIS A 269 -7.81 -5.67 6.58
CA HIS A 269 -7.53 -5.79 5.14
C HIS A 269 -8.77 -6.21 4.36
N ALA A 270 -9.05 -5.56 3.23
CA ALA A 270 -10.06 -6.01 2.27
C ALA A 270 -9.49 -7.11 1.35
N ASN A 271 -8.80 -8.12 1.95
CA ASN A 271 -8.41 -9.35 1.26
C ASN A 271 -9.64 -10.24 0.98
N CYS A 272 -9.50 -11.34 0.22
CA CYS A 272 -10.65 -12.17 -0.20
C CYS A 272 -11.78 -11.33 -0.82
N CYS A 273 -11.42 -10.29 -1.57
CA CYS A 273 -12.33 -9.36 -2.22
C CYS A 273 -11.79 -8.94 -3.57
N THR A 274 -12.56 -9.09 -4.61
CA THR A 274 -12.20 -8.68 -5.97
C THR A 274 -13.05 -7.50 -6.42
N GLY A 275 -12.40 -6.47 -7.00
CA GLY A 275 -13.01 -5.27 -7.54
C GLY A 275 -13.03 -4.10 -6.58
N LEU A 276 -12.54 -2.96 -7.10
CA LEU A 276 -12.32 -1.71 -6.36
C LEU A 276 -13.59 -1.21 -5.66
N HIS A 277 -14.73 -1.21 -6.37
CA HIS A 277 -16.00 -0.72 -5.83
C HIS A 277 -16.48 -1.53 -4.61
N LYS A 278 -16.33 -2.85 -4.62
CA LYS A 278 -16.70 -3.72 -3.49
C LYS A 278 -15.81 -3.44 -2.29
N LYS A 279 -14.52 -3.29 -2.51
CA LYS A 279 -13.54 -2.93 -1.45
C LYS A 279 -13.90 -1.59 -0.81
N ILE A 280 -14.15 -0.55 -1.61
CA ILE A 280 -14.56 0.77 -1.11
C ILE A 280 -15.81 0.67 -0.23
N HIS A 281 -16.83 -0.07 -0.68
CA HIS A 281 -18.07 -0.23 0.09
C HIS A 281 -17.79 -0.86 1.46
N ASP A 282 -17.11 -2.01 1.49
CA ASP A 282 -16.94 -2.75 2.73
C ASP A 282 -15.91 -2.08 3.67
N LEU A 283 -14.91 -1.37 3.14
CA LEU A 283 -14.00 -0.58 3.95
C LEU A 283 -14.69 0.63 4.62
N LYS A 284 -15.67 1.27 3.96
CA LYS A 284 -16.52 2.29 4.60
C LYS A 284 -17.26 1.69 5.79
N VAL A 285 -17.84 0.49 5.64
CA VAL A 285 -18.52 -0.23 6.74
C VAL A 285 -17.54 -0.54 7.89
N VAL A 286 -16.27 -0.88 7.58
CA VAL A 286 -15.22 -1.07 8.59
C VAL A 286 -15.00 0.22 9.39
N LEU A 287 -14.82 1.35 8.71
CA LEU A 287 -14.54 2.63 9.37
C LEU A 287 -15.74 3.11 10.21
N GLU A 288 -16.97 2.90 9.73
CA GLU A 288 -18.18 3.19 10.52
C GLU A 288 -18.25 2.33 11.79
N ALA A 289 -18.01 1.03 11.67
CA ALA A 289 -17.96 0.14 12.82
C ALA A 289 -16.87 0.53 13.81
N TRP A 290 -15.70 0.97 13.32
CA TRP A 290 -14.61 1.45 14.15
C TRP A 290 -14.96 2.76 14.88
N ARG A 291 -15.56 3.74 14.20
CA ARG A 291 -16.02 4.99 14.83
C ARG A 291 -17.02 4.69 15.95
N LYS A 292 -18.02 3.83 15.69
CA LYS A 292 -18.98 3.40 16.69
C LYS A 292 -18.29 2.73 17.89
N PHE A 293 -17.34 1.83 17.63
CA PHE A 293 -16.57 1.16 18.67
C PHE A 293 -15.78 2.19 19.50
N SER A 294 -15.06 3.10 18.86
CA SER A 294 -14.20 4.08 19.53
C SER A 294 -14.98 5.09 20.37
N SER A 295 -16.16 5.51 19.91
CA SER A 295 -17.05 6.44 20.65
C SER A 295 -17.83 5.78 21.80
N THR A 296 -17.92 4.43 21.82
CA THR A 296 -18.67 3.72 22.86
C THR A 296 -17.82 3.58 24.13
N PRO A 297 -18.30 4.00 25.32
CA PRO A 297 -17.57 3.83 26.56
C PRO A 297 -17.21 2.36 26.88
N PRO A 298 -16.03 2.09 27.48
CA PRO A 298 -15.57 0.71 27.74
C PRO A 298 -16.56 -0.18 28.48
N LYS A 299 -17.25 0.37 29.49
CA LYS A 299 -18.28 -0.36 30.28
C LYS A 299 -19.43 -0.84 29.37
N LEU A 300 -19.88 -0.01 28.44
CA LEU A 300 -20.94 -0.37 27.48
C LEU A 300 -20.48 -1.36 26.40
N ARG A 301 -19.20 -1.33 26.01
CA ARG A 301 -18.63 -2.32 25.07
C ARG A 301 -18.65 -3.74 25.66
N ALA A 302 -18.47 -3.87 26.97
CA ALA A 302 -18.50 -5.17 27.68
C ALA A 302 -19.92 -5.75 27.71
N SER A 303 -20.96 -4.93 27.90
CA SER A 303 -22.36 -5.37 27.98
C SER A 303 -23.04 -5.48 26.61
N ARG A 304 -22.56 -4.72 25.60
CA ARG A 304 -23.10 -4.73 24.22
C ARG A 304 -21.93 -4.84 23.22
N PRO A 305 -21.43 -6.05 22.93
CA PRO A 305 -20.30 -6.22 22.04
C PRO A 305 -20.61 -5.69 20.64
N ILE A 306 -19.72 -4.84 20.13
CA ILE A 306 -19.75 -4.34 18.76
C ILE A 306 -18.99 -5.33 17.91
N SER A 307 -19.60 -5.79 16.82
CA SER A 307 -18.99 -6.70 15.84
C SER A 307 -18.92 -6.08 14.45
N TRP A 308 -18.07 -6.62 13.62
CA TRP A 308 -18.00 -6.27 12.21
C TRP A 308 -19.27 -6.71 11.48
N LYS A 309 -19.73 -5.84 10.57
CA LYS A 309 -20.82 -6.17 9.63
C LYS A 309 -20.28 -6.47 8.22
N ILE A 310 -19.07 -7.03 8.15
CA ILE A 310 -18.32 -7.32 6.94
C ILE A 310 -17.99 -8.82 6.84
N PRO A 311 -17.73 -9.33 5.62
CA PRO A 311 -17.95 -8.68 4.34
C PRO A 311 -19.43 -8.55 3.98
N GLN A 312 -19.79 -7.53 3.18
CA GLN A 312 -21.13 -7.36 2.64
C GLN A 312 -21.15 -7.55 1.12
N LYS A 313 -20.30 -6.80 0.40
CA LYS A 313 -20.14 -6.87 -1.05
C LYS A 313 -18.96 -7.77 -1.47
N CYS A 314 -17.99 -7.93 -0.59
CA CYS A 314 -16.83 -8.82 -0.76
C CYS A 314 -17.14 -10.28 -0.37
N ARG A 315 -18.33 -10.76 -0.64
CA ARG A 315 -18.66 -12.19 -0.40
C ARG A 315 -18.04 -13.02 -1.52
N LEU A 316 -17.41 -14.13 -1.13
CA LEU A 316 -16.93 -15.18 -2.02
C LEU A 316 -18.11 -15.92 -2.63
#